data_7dac4285a6b7c5e5d8168263e69d9979
#
_entry.id   7dac4285a6b7c5e5d8168263e69d9979
#
_cell.length_a   1.000
_cell.length_b   1.000
_cell.length_c   1.000
_cell.angle_alpha   90.00
_cell.angle_beta   90.00
_cell.angle_gamma   90.00
#
_symmetry.space_group_name_H-M   'P 1'
#
loop_
_entity.id
_entity.type
_entity.pdbx_description
1 polymer ?
#
loop_
_entity_poly.entity_id
_entity_poly.type
_entity_poly.pdbx_seq_one_letter_code
_entity_poly.pdbx_strand_id
1 'polypeptide(L)'
;QNTNVANTLVMIAMAPMISAILGSIFLKEIPDSKTWIAIVITLIAVTYIFYDSIEMGNFYGDLFGLITAFGLACNAVIARYAKDRDLVPSAVIGKLCVAIFAFFFVDTFALVGNDKIIIPLMCIMCVAIPFVLVTIAPRFIPAEEVNLFFLLETIVGPFWVWLIINEQPSIETIQGGTIIILTIAI
;
A
#
# COMPACT_ATOMS: atom_id res chain seq x y z
N GLN A 1 -9.80 10.22 10.86
CA GLN A 1 -9.47 11.62 11.25
C GLN A 1 -8.73 11.69 12.60
N ASN A 2 -8.18 10.58 13.05
CA ASN A 2 -7.52 10.48 14.35
C ASN A 2 -5.98 10.39 14.20
N THR A 3 -5.43 10.51 13.00
CA THR A 3 -3.98 10.57 12.76
C THR A 3 -3.69 11.33 11.47
N ASN A 4 -2.45 11.79 11.32
CA ASN A 4 -1.98 12.43 10.10
C ASN A 4 -1.73 11.37 9.01
N VAL A 5 -1.97 11.73 7.75
CA VAL A 5 -1.74 10.86 6.59
C VAL A 5 -0.27 10.39 6.54
N ALA A 6 0.67 11.27 6.89
CA ALA A 6 2.08 10.95 6.95
C ALA A 6 2.40 9.79 7.91
N ASN A 7 1.87 9.84 9.14
CA ASN A 7 2.04 8.76 10.12
C ASN A 7 1.50 7.44 9.58
N THR A 8 0.31 7.46 8.97
CA THR A 8 -0.31 6.27 8.39
C THR A 8 0.57 5.66 7.29
N LEU A 9 1.14 6.49 6.40
CA LEU A 9 2.01 6.02 5.31
C LEU A 9 3.31 5.43 5.83
N VAL A 10 3.93 6.02 6.87
CA VAL A 10 5.11 5.45 7.53
C VAL A 10 4.78 4.09 8.18
N MET A 11 3.62 3.96 8.82
CA MET A 11 3.18 2.68 9.39
C MET A 11 2.95 1.63 8.29
N ILE A 12 2.30 2.00 7.18
CA ILE A 12 2.08 1.10 6.04
C ILE A 12 3.42 0.65 5.42
N ALA A 13 4.45 1.50 5.43
CA ALA A 13 5.78 1.15 4.96
C ALA A 13 6.45 0.02 5.76
N MET A 14 5.90 -0.38 6.90
CA MET A 14 6.33 -1.57 7.64
C MET A 14 5.79 -2.88 7.03
N ALA A 15 4.84 -2.83 6.10
CA ALA A 15 4.22 -4.03 5.52
C ALA A 15 5.24 -5.00 4.87
N PRO A 16 6.26 -4.57 4.11
CA PRO A 16 7.28 -5.48 3.57
C PRO A 16 8.04 -6.23 4.67
N MET A 17 8.40 -5.54 5.75
CA MET A 17 9.09 -6.16 6.89
C MET A 17 8.21 -7.20 7.58
N ILE A 18 6.94 -6.88 7.80
CA ILE A 18 5.99 -7.80 8.42
C ILE A 18 5.77 -9.02 7.51
N SER A 19 5.62 -8.82 6.19
CA SER A 19 5.45 -9.93 5.25
C SER A 19 6.69 -10.81 5.11
N ALA A 20 7.89 -10.25 5.19
CA ALA A 20 9.13 -11.00 5.23
C ALA A 20 9.20 -11.93 6.45
N ILE A 21 8.83 -11.42 7.63
CA ILE A 21 8.77 -12.20 8.87
C ILE A 21 7.70 -13.29 8.76
N LEU A 22 6.48 -12.94 8.35
CA LEU A 22 5.38 -13.90 8.21
C LEU A 22 5.68 -14.95 7.13
N GLY A 23 6.26 -14.56 5.99
CA GLY A 23 6.70 -15.46 4.92
C GLY A 23 7.74 -16.45 5.41
N SER A 24 8.72 -15.99 6.18
CA SER A 24 9.74 -16.87 6.78
C SER A 24 9.13 -17.89 7.74
N ILE A 25 8.13 -17.51 8.53
CA ILE A 25 7.50 -18.39 9.54
C ILE A 25 6.53 -19.37 8.87
N PHE A 26 5.63 -18.90 8.02
CA PHE A 26 4.52 -19.70 7.50
C PHE A 26 4.84 -20.39 6.17
N LEU A 27 5.60 -19.74 5.30
CA LEU A 27 5.96 -20.28 3.98
C LEU A 27 7.33 -20.93 3.97
N LYS A 28 8.15 -20.69 5.00
CA LYS A 28 9.57 -21.07 5.07
C LYS A 28 10.39 -20.49 3.90
N GLU A 29 9.89 -19.42 3.30
CA GLU A 29 10.61 -18.61 2.32
C GLU A 29 11.40 -17.56 3.09
N ILE A 30 12.74 -17.69 3.10
CA ILE A 30 13.62 -16.73 3.79
C ILE A 30 14.06 -15.70 2.75
N PRO A 31 13.76 -14.40 2.95
CA PRO A 31 14.20 -13.35 2.04
C PRO A 31 15.72 -13.31 1.94
N ASP A 32 16.21 -13.00 0.74
CA ASP A 32 17.63 -12.77 0.52
C ASP A 32 18.13 -11.56 1.32
N SER A 33 19.45 -11.52 1.59
CA SER A 33 20.07 -10.37 2.25
C SER A 33 19.82 -9.06 1.51
N LYS A 34 19.72 -9.08 0.19
CA LYS A 34 19.38 -7.91 -0.63
C LYS A 34 17.98 -7.41 -0.32
N THR A 35 17.00 -8.29 -0.21
CA THR A 35 15.61 -7.95 0.12
C THR A 35 15.53 -7.33 1.53
N TRP A 36 16.27 -7.85 2.52
CA TRP A 36 16.35 -7.26 3.85
C TRP A 36 16.95 -5.86 3.82
N ILE A 37 18.03 -5.66 3.05
CA ILE A 37 18.64 -4.34 2.87
C ILE A 37 17.64 -3.39 2.22
N ALA A 38 16.94 -3.84 1.18
CA ALA A 38 15.92 -3.04 0.49
C ALA A 38 14.80 -2.63 1.46
N ILE A 39 14.28 -3.54 2.28
CA ILE A 39 13.25 -3.25 3.29
C ILE A 39 13.71 -2.16 4.27
N VAL A 40 14.93 -2.28 4.78
CA VAL A 40 15.46 -1.28 5.74
C VAL A 40 15.67 0.08 5.07
N ILE A 41 16.27 0.11 3.88
CA ILE A 41 16.52 1.36 3.16
C ILE A 41 15.19 2.05 2.80
N THR A 42 14.20 1.32 2.29
CA THR A 42 12.90 1.89 1.94
C THR A 42 12.16 2.40 3.15
N LEU A 43 12.22 1.71 4.30
CA LEU A 43 11.62 2.18 5.55
C LEU A 43 12.25 3.49 6.02
N ILE A 44 13.58 3.60 5.95
CA ILE A 44 14.30 4.83 6.28
C ILE A 44 13.92 5.96 5.31
N ALA A 45 13.86 5.67 4.00
CA ALA A 45 13.52 6.65 2.99
C ALA A 45 12.08 7.18 3.14
N VAL A 46 11.10 6.31 3.42
CA VAL A 46 9.72 6.73 3.68
C VAL A 46 9.65 7.57 4.96
N THR A 47 10.34 7.17 6.02
CA THR A 47 10.40 7.95 7.25
C THR A 47 11.02 9.32 7.01
N TYR A 48 12.06 9.41 6.19
CA TYR A 48 12.70 10.67 5.81
C TYR A 48 11.75 11.58 5.01
N ILE A 49 11.01 11.06 4.03
CA ILE A 49 10.03 11.82 3.23
C ILE A 49 8.99 12.50 4.12
N PHE A 50 8.53 11.79 5.14
CA PHE A 50 7.45 12.27 6.01
C PHE A 50 7.92 12.83 7.35
N TYR A 51 9.24 12.97 7.56
CA TYR A 51 9.82 13.34 8.86
C TYR A 51 9.21 14.62 9.45
N ASP A 52 9.12 15.68 8.65
CA ASP A 52 8.57 16.98 9.09
C ASP A 52 7.03 16.97 9.28
N SER A 53 6.37 15.96 8.73
CA SER A 53 4.92 15.78 8.82
C SER A 53 4.52 14.76 9.88
N ILE A 54 5.50 14.09 10.52
CA ILE A 54 5.27 13.19 11.64
C ILE A 54 4.94 14.06 12.86
N GLU A 55 3.69 14.09 13.24
CA GLU A 55 3.25 14.70 14.48
C GLU A 55 3.23 13.62 15.58
N MET A 56 3.33 14.03 16.84
CA MET A 56 2.99 13.14 17.97
C MET A 56 1.52 12.76 17.82
N GLY A 57 1.29 11.64 17.15
CA GLY A 57 0.00 11.20 16.68
C GLY A 57 -0.91 10.72 17.80
N ASN A 58 -2.15 10.59 17.47
CA ASN A 58 -3.12 9.93 18.32
C ASN A 58 -2.82 8.42 18.29
N PHE A 59 -2.48 7.84 19.43
CA PHE A 59 -2.14 6.41 19.59
C PHE A 59 -3.09 5.47 18.83
N TYR A 60 -4.39 5.79 18.82
CA TYR A 60 -5.38 4.99 18.10
C TYR A 60 -5.20 5.05 16.57
N GLY A 61 -4.85 6.21 16.03
CA GLY A 61 -4.64 6.34 14.57
C GLY A 61 -3.40 5.59 14.10
N ASP A 62 -2.31 5.68 14.85
CA ASP A 62 -1.07 4.97 14.55
C ASP A 62 -1.26 3.46 14.70
N LEU A 63 -2.04 3.02 15.69
CA LEU A 63 -2.42 1.61 15.84
C LEU A 63 -3.22 1.10 14.64
N PHE A 64 -4.17 1.89 14.10
CA PHE A 64 -4.91 1.53 12.90
C PHE A 64 -4.01 1.47 11.66
N GLY A 65 -3.02 2.36 11.55
CA GLY A 65 -1.99 2.30 10.51
C GLY A 65 -1.20 0.99 10.56
N LEU A 66 -0.79 0.59 11.76
CA LEU A 66 -0.06 -0.68 11.97
C LEU A 66 -0.92 -1.91 11.66
N ILE A 67 -2.19 -1.89 12.05
CA ILE A 67 -3.17 -2.95 11.72
C ILE A 67 -3.34 -3.05 10.20
N THR A 68 -3.36 -1.91 9.51
CA THR A 68 -3.43 -1.88 8.04
C THR A 68 -2.19 -2.50 7.41
N ALA A 69 -0.99 -2.14 7.89
CA ALA A 69 0.27 -2.75 7.44
C ALA A 69 0.28 -4.27 7.65
N PHE A 70 -0.17 -4.72 8.82
CA PHE A 70 -0.30 -6.14 9.13
C PHE A 70 -1.31 -6.83 8.20
N GLY A 71 -2.46 -6.19 7.92
CA GLY A 71 -3.46 -6.69 6.99
C GLY A 71 -2.93 -6.85 5.57
N LEU A 72 -2.16 -5.87 5.08
CA LEU A 72 -1.49 -5.94 3.77
C LEU A 72 -0.47 -7.08 3.72
N ALA A 73 0.35 -7.21 4.75
CA ALA A 73 1.33 -8.28 4.86
C ALA A 73 0.66 -9.67 4.88
N CYS A 74 -0.40 -9.85 5.69
CA CYS A 74 -1.17 -11.09 5.72
C CYS A 74 -1.79 -11.40 4.35
N ASN A 75 -2.36 -10.40 3.68
CA ASN A 75 -2.95 -10.57 2.35
C ASN A 75 -1.92 -11.10 1.35
N ALA A 76 -0.73 -10.50 1.28
CA ALA A 76 0.34 -10.93 0.38
C ALA A 76 0.85 -12.34 0.71
N VAL A 77 1.04 -12.66 2.00
CA VAL A 77 1.50 -13.98 2.45
C VAL A 77 0.46 -15.07 2.18
N ILE A 78 -0.83 -14.81 2.43
CA ILE A 78 -1.92 -15.74 2.12
C ILE A 78 -2.02 -15.96 0.61
N ALA A 79 -1.91 -14.89 -0.17
CA ALA A 79 -1.92 -14.99 -1.62
C ALA A 79 -0.72 -15.79 -2.15
N ARG A 80 0.45 -15.63 -1.54
CA ARG A 80 1.65 -16.43 -1.84
C ARG A 80 1.49 -17.90 -1.45
N TYR A 81 0.91 -18.17 -0.28
CA TYR A 81 0.61 -19.54 0.17
C TYR A 81 -0.31 -20.28 -0.80
N ALA A 82 -1.31 -19.56 -1.33
CA ALA A 82 -2.30 -20.14 -2.24
C ALA A 82 -1.97 -19.85 -3.73
N LYS A 83 -0.68 -19.70 -4.08
CA LYS A 83 -0.23 -19.32 -5.44
C LYS A 83 -0.74 -20.22 -6.57
N ASP A 84 -1.04 -21.48 -6.27
CA ASP A 84 -1.54 -22.47 -7.23
C ASP A 84 -3.07 -22.37 -7.45
N ARG A 85 -3.75 -21.50 -6.70
CA ARG A 85 -5.20 -21.28 -6.79
C ARG A 85 -5.52 -19.90 -7.35
N ASP A 86 -6.66 -19.80 -8.01
CA ASP A 86 -7.19 -18.50 -8.41
C ASP A 86 -7.88 -17.83 -7.22
N LEU A 87 -7.23 -16.76 -6.70
CA LEU A 87 -7.74 -15.99 -5.57
C LEU A 87 -8.55 -14.76 -6.01
N VAL A 88 -8.62 -14.44 -7.30
CA VAL A 88 -9.37 -13.28 -7.80
C VAL A 88 -10.84 -13.34 -7.38
N PRO A 89 -11.56 -14.48 -7.50
CA PRO A 89 -12.94 -14.56 -7.02
C PRO A 89 -13.10 -14.28 -5.52
N SER A 90 -12.18 -14.79 -4.69
CA SER A 90 -12.23 -14.54 -3.24
C SER A 90 -11.95 -13.07 -2.90
N ALA A 91 -11.04 -12.42 -3.62
CA ALA A 91 -10.77 -10.99 -3.48
C ALA A 91 -12.01 -10.15 -3.84
N VAL A 92 -12.73 -10.52 -4.91
CA VAL A 92 -14.00 -9.86 -5.29
C VAL A 92 -15.05 -10.01 -4.19
N ILE A 93 -15.22 -11.23 -3.66
CA ILE A 93 -16.18 -11.48 -2.56
C ILE A 93 -15.81 -10.64 -1.33
N GLY A 94 -14.52 -10.61 -0.96
CA GLY A 94 -14.04 -9.79 0.16
C GLY A 94 -14.35 -8.29 -0.03
N LYS A 95 -14.15 -7.76 -1.23
CA LYS A 95 -14.48 -6.35 -1.55
C LYS A 95 -16.00 -6.09 -1.51
N LEU A 96 -16.79 -7.03 -1.97
CA LEU A 96 -18.27 -6.94 -1.87
C LEU A 96 -18.72 -6.92 -0.41
N CYS A 97 -18.17 -7.77 0.45
CA CYS A 97 -18.45 -7.74 1.88
C CYS A 97 -18.13 -6.38 2.51
N VAL A 98 -16.95 -5.81 2.18
CA VAL A 98 -16.57 -4.47 2.66
C VAL A 98 -17.51 -3.40 2.12
N ALA A 99 -17.91 -3.46 0.85
CA ALA A 99 -18.83 -2.51 0.25
C ALA A 99 -20.22 -2.58 0.90
N ILE A 100 -20.74 -3.79 1.15
CA ILE A 100 -22.01 -3.99 1.86
C ILE A 100 -21.92 -3.43 3.28
N PHE A 101 -20.83 -3.73 4.00
CA PHE A 101 -20.62 -3.21 5.34
C PHE A 101 -20.56 -1.67 5.34
N ALA A 102 -19.77 -1.08 4.45
CA ALA A 102 -19.63 0.37 4.32
C ALA A 102 -20.97 1.06 3.98
N PHE A 103 -21.84 0.40 3.19
CA PHE A 103 -23.14 0.94 2.83
C PHE A 103 -24.00 1.31 4.04
N PHE A 104 -23.90 0.57 5.15
CA PHE A 104 -24.65 0.85 6.38
C PHE A 104 -24.15 2.09 7.15
N PHE A 105 -22.98 2.63 6.77
CA PHE A 105 -22.36 3.79 7.43
C PHE A 105 -22.37 5.04 6.55
N VAL A 106 -22.98 4.97 5.37
CA VAL A 106 -23.07 6.12 4.45
C VAL A 106 -24.40 6.83 4.66
N ASP A 107 -24.33 8.07 5.13
CA ASP A 107 -25.52 8.89 5.41
C ASP A 107 -26.19 9.43 4.14
N THR A 108 -25.41 9.70 3.07
CA THR A 108 -25.94 10.25 1.81
C THR A 108 -25.16 9.79 0.59
N PHE A 109 -25.89 9.41 -0.46
CA PHE A 109 -25.34 9.16 -1.80
C PHE A 109 -25.62 10.36 -2.72
N ALA A 110 -24.89 11.46 -2.55
CA ALA A 110 -25.03 12.61 -3.41
C ALA A 110 -23.98 12.56 -4.55
N LEU A 111 -24.36 12.02 -5.70
CA LEU A 111 -23.56 12.09 -6.92
C LEU A 111 -23.98 13.33 -7.71
N VAL A 112 -23.09 14.31 -7.85
CA VAL A 112 -23.38 15.59 -8.51
C VAL A 112 -22.70 15.63 -9.89
N GLY A 113 -23.45 16.05 -10.90
CA GLY A 113 -22.91 16.29 -12.24
C GLY A 113 -22.25 15.07 -12.89
N ASN A 114 -20.97 15.20 -13.22
CA ASN A 114 -20.18 14.18 -13.92
C ASN A 114 -19.69 13.04 -13.00
N ASP A 115 -19.91 13.12 -11.69
CA ASP A 115 -19.49 12.09 -10.73
C ASP A 115 -20.03 10.71 -11.05
N LYS A 116 -21.23 10.67 -11.66
CA LYS A 116 -21.87 9.41 -12.07
C LYS A 116 -21.07 8.61 -13.11
N ILE A 117 -20.17 9.27 -13.84
CA ILE A 117 -19.31 8.62 -14.85
C ILE A 117 -17.88 8.53 -14.31
N ILE A 118 -17.39 9.60 -13.69
CA ILE A 118 -15.99 9.69 -13.22
C ILE A 118 -15.73 8.68 -12.11
N ILE A 119 -16.61 8.59 -11.10
CA ILE A 119 -16.40 7.69 -9.96
C ILE A 119 -16.37 6.20 -10.39
N PRO A 120 -17.33 5.67 -11.16
CA PRO A 120 -17.23 4.29 -11.64
C PRO A 120 -15.98 4.03 -12.50
N LEU A 121 -15.61 4.97 -13.37
CA LEU A 121 -14.40 4.85 -14.19
C LEU A 121 -13.13 4.80 -13.32
N MET A 122 -13.01 5.68 -12.35
CA MET A 122 -11.90 5.67 -11.38
C MET A 122 -11.89 4.37 -10.56
N CYS A 123 -13.05 3.89 -10.11
CA CYS A 123 -13.14 2.63 -9.37
C CYS A 123 -12.64 1.44 -10.21
N ILE A 124 -12.94 1.41 -11.50
CA ILE A 124 -12.47 0.33 -12.38
C ILE A 124 -10.98 0.47 -12.64
N MET A 125 -10.52 1.65 -13.09
CA MET A 125 -9.14 1.85 -13.53
C MET A 125 -8.14 1.91 -12.39
N CYS A 126 -8.47 2.61 -11.29
CA CYS A 126 -7.54 2.86 -10.19
C CYS A 126 -7.70 1.89 -9.02
N VAL A 127 -8.80 1.14 -8.96
CA VAL A 127 -9.03 0.20 -7.86
C VAL A 127 -9.14 -1.24 -8.36
N ALA A 128 -10.12 -1.54 -9.24
CA ALA A 128 -10.39 -2.93 -9.61
C ALA A 128 -9.22 -3.58 -10.35
N ILE A 129 -8.68 -2.92 -11.38
CA ILE A 129 -7.56 -3.45 -12.18
C ILE A 129 -6.30 -3.62 -11.31
N PRO A 130 -5.81 -2.62 -10.56
CA PRO A 130 -4.65 -2.78 -9.69
C PRO A 130 -4.86 -3.87 -8.64
N PHE A 131 -6.04 -3.98 -8.04
CA PHE A 131 -6.29 -5.03 -7.05
C PHE A 131 -6.25 -6.44 -7.63
N VAL A 132 -6.72 -6.65 -8.85
CA VAL A 132 -6.56 -7.94 -9.55
C VAL A 132 -5.08 -8.24 -9.76
N LEU A 133 -4.30 -7.27 -10.23
CA LEU A 133 -2.86 -7.44 -10.45
C LEU A 133 -2.12 -7.77 -9.14
N VAL A 134 -2.42 -7.05 -8.08
CA VAL A 134 -1.85 -7.29 -6.74
C VAL A 134 -2.23 -8.67 -6.19
N THR A 135 -3.44 -9.15 -6.45
CA THR A 135 -3.88 -10.48 -6.03
C THR A 135 -3.12 -11.59 -6.79
N ILE A 136 -2.71 -11.32 -8.03
CA ILE A 136 -1.99 -12.26 -8.88
C ILE A 136 -0.47 -12.20 -8.64
N ALA A 137 0.08 -11.04 -8.31
CA ALA A 137 1.51 -10.80 -8.16
C ALA A 137 2.23 -11.81 -7.23
N PRO A 138 1.67 -12.20 -6.05
CA PRO A 138 2.31 -13.15 -5.16
C PRO A 138 2.47 -14.57 -5.74
N ARG A 139 1.90 -14.87 -6.89
CA ARG A 139 2.15 -16.12 -7.60
C ARG A 139 3.55 -16.17 -8.21
N PHE A 140 4.08 -15.01 -8.56
CA PHE A 140 5.33 -14.88 -9.32
C PHE A 140 6.50 -14.40 -8.47
N ILE A 141 6.25 -13.55 -7.50
CA ILE A 141 7.27 -12.93 -6.64
C ILE A 141 6.93 -13.15 -5.16
N PRO A 142 7.93 -13.11 -4.25
CA PRO A 142 7.73 -13.22 -2.82
C PRO A 142 6.80 -12.13 -2.25
N ALA A 143 6.15 -12.41 -1.11
CA ALA A 143 5.15 -11.53 -0.53
C ALA A 143 5.72 -10.18 -0.09
N GLU A 144 6.94 -10.16 0.42
CA GLU A 144 7.66 -8.96 0.83
C GLU A 144 7.99 -8.05 -0.36
N GLU A 145 8.35 -8.63 -1.51
CA GLU A 145 8.61 -7.86 -2.73
C GLU A 145 7.33 -7.21 -3.26
N VAL A 146 6.20 -7.92 -3.24
CA VAL A 146 4.89 -7.31 -3.60
C VAL A 146 4.64 -6.08 -2.75
N ASN A 147 4.87 -6.15 -1.44
CA ASN A 147 4.67 -5.02 -0.54
C ASN A 147 5.71 -3.91 -0.74
N LEU A 148 6.94 -4.23 -1.16
CA LEU A 148 7.93 -3.21 -1.56
C LEU A 148 7.45 -2.40 -2.78
N PHE A 149 6.83 -3.06 -3.76
CA PHE A 149 6.27 -2.36 -4.92
C PHE A 149 5.16 -1.37 -4.55
N PHE A 150 4.39 -1.63 -3.50
CA PHE A 150 3.40 -0.65 -3.02
C PHE A 150 4.05 0.66 -2.57
N LEU A 151 5.29 0.63 -2.09
CA LEU A 151 5.98 1.85 -1.68
C LEU A 151 6.32 2.78 -2.86
N LEU A 152 6.29 2.28 -4.11
CA LEU A 152 6.40 3.15 -5.28
C LEU A 152 5.25 4.15 -5.37
N GLU A 153 4.09 3.84 -4.80
CA GLU A 153 2.94 4.75 -4.77
C GLU A 153 3.28 6.05 -4.04
N THR A 154 4.10 5.99 -2.97
CA THR A 154 4.54 7.17 -2.21
C THR A 154 5.32 8.18 -3.05
N ILE A 155 5.83 7.74 -4.20
CA ILE A 155 6.62 8.56 -5.13
C ILE A 155 5.78 8.94 -6.34
N VAL A 156 5.08 7.95 -6.91
CA VAL A 156 4.27 8.13 -8.12
C VAL A 156 3.11 9.08 -7.84
N GLY A 157 2.54 9.06 -6.63
CA GLY A 157 1.48 9.98 -6.20
C GLY A 157 1.90 11.44 -6.32
N PRO A 158 2.92 11.92 -5.59
CA PRO A 158 3.44 13.28 -5.70
C PRO A 158 3.89 13.67 -7.12
N PHE A 159 4.44 12.73 -7.89
CA PHE A 159 4.83 12.98 -9.29
C PHE A 159 3.61 13.34 -10.16
N TRP A 160 2.50 12.60 -10.02
CA TRP A 160 1.26 12.90 -10.73
C TRP A 160 0.65 14.23 -10.29
N VAL A 161 0.68 14.55 -8.99
CA VAL A 161 0.22 15.83 -8.43
C VAL A 161 1.02 16.98 -9.05
N TRP A 162 2.34 16.84 -9.12
CA TRP A 162 3.20 17.83 -9.78
C TRP A 162 2.85 18.02 -11.26
N LEU A 163 2.67 16.93 -11.98
CA LEU A 163 2.46 16.97 -13.44
C LEU A 163 1.08 17.52 -13.82
N ILE A 164 0.04 17.26 -12.99
CA ILE A 164 -1.36 17.64 -13.31
C ILE A 164 -1.73 18.96 -12.66
N ILE A 165 -1.31 19.18 -11.42
CA ILE A 165 -1.73 20.33 -10.59
C ILE A 165 -0.62 21.39 -10.52
N ASN A 166 0.60 21.09 -11.01
CA ASN A 166 1.80 21.94 -10.94
C ASN A 166 2.24 22.25 -9.48
N GLU A 167 1.87 21.42 -8.53
CA GLU A 167 2.35 21.51 -7.14
C GLU A 167 3.70 20.78 -7.04
N GLN A 168 4.77 21.53 -6.79
CA GLN A 168 6.12 20.95 -6.75
C GLN A 168 6.28 20.07 -5.50
N PRO A 169 6.76 18.82 -5.67
CA PRO A 169 7.08 17.96 -4.53
C PRO A 169 8.24 18.56 -3.72
N SER A 170 8.25 18.29 -2.43
CA SER A 170 9.34 18.71 -1.56
C SER A 170 10.67 18.05 -1.95
N ILE A 171 11.78 18.65 -1.54
CA ILE A 171 13.12 18.10 -1.80
C ILE A 171 13.25 16.72 -1.16
N GLU A 172 12.70 16.51 0.02
CA GLU A 172 12.67 15.25 0.76
C GLU A 172 11.94 14.16 -0.05
N THR A 173 10.82 14.52 -0.68
CA THR A 173 10.06 13.60 -1.54
C THR A 173 10.87 13.20 -2.77
N ILE A 174 11.59 14.11 -3.40
CA ILE A 174 12.41 13.81 -4.58
C ILE A 174 13.60 12.92 -4.18
N GLN A 175 14.31 13.26 -3.10
CA GLN A 175 15.47 12.51 -2.64
C GLN A 175 15.08 11.12 -2.13
N GLY A 176 14.12 11.03 -1.21
CA GLY A 176 13.65 9.77 -0.67
C GLY A 176 13.02 8.89 -1.74
N GLY A 177 12.25 9.48 -2.67
CA GLY A 177 11.68 8.79 -3.82
C GLY A 177 12.75 8.18 -4.73
N THR A 178 13.79 8.92 -5.02
CA THR A 178 14.92 8.40 -5.80
C THR A 178 15.59 7.21 -5.12
N ILE A 179 15.81 7.29 -3.80
CA ILE A 179 16.36 6.18 -3.01
C ILE A 179 15.47 4.94 -3.12
N ILE A 180 14.15 5.09 -2.96
CA ILE A 180 13.20 3.96 -3.04
C ILE A 180 13.24 3.31 -4.43
N ILE A 181 13.18 4.10 -5.52
CA ILE A 181 13.24 3.57 -6.89
C ILE A 181 14.54 2.78 -7.11
N LEU A 182 15.68 3.36 -6.74
CA LEU A 182 16.96 2.69 -6.91
C LEU A 182 17.06 1.41 -6.08
N THR A 183 16.48 1.41 -4.89
CA THR A 183 16.49 0.24 -3.99
C THR A 183 15.64 -0.89 -4.51
N ILE A 184 14.46 -0.60 -5.08
CA ILE A 184 13.56 -1.62 -5.64
C ILE A 184 14.11 -2.17 -6.99
N ALA A 185 14.94 -1.40 -7.69
CA ALA A 185 15.55 -1.82 -8.95
C ALA A 185 16.74 -2.78 -8.80
N ILE A 186 17.22 -3.06 -7.58
CA ILE A 186 18.36 -3.96 -7.26
C ILE A 186 17.87 -5.37 -6.96
#